data_fe44a68b900580f3a80aaa1598527223
#
_entry.id   fe44a68b900580f3a80aaa1598527223
#
_cell.length_a   1.000
_cell.length_b   1.000
_cell.length_c   1.000
_cell.angle_alpha   90.00
_cell.angle_beta   90.00
_cell.angle_gamma   90.00
#
_symmetry.space_group_name_H-M   'P 1'
#
loop_
_entity.id
_entity.type
_entity.pdbx_description
1 polymer ?
#
loop_
_entity_poly.entity_id
_entity_poly.type
_entity_poly.pdbx_seq_one_letter_code
_entity_poly.pdbx_strand_id
1 'polypeptide(L)'
;MNIFGFFGNLKDNTSYKDESNIYIGNLNLDRLPGIEYEDIPGMFKRILHKRVDKLSPDNTKVIARFHKINDPAMTENIFKRVVDLDEKTAALKLKDVMKEFSKRHKSIEEIFMRHFDLVESKLKAEYRSLSKEKKLLIGSLFTMEYSHESVSLFNPSVVLYPKQNDLEKGQLRVIFSFRATGEGHISSIVFRSAIIEKNNDIYLEPISRYAVTPQINLDPTYYKDHFEAKLKEINALDETAISILKNLPDKFSYTKLKEEIEKITTAQPTQDNASLSFSIKEIKWLALSNYEVVFPPKDLISERVIFPVSPTESNGIEDARFVRFREDDGNFTYYATYTAYNGSVILPQLLKTKDFHNFKMSTLNGPFAKDKGMALFPRKVNGKYAMLSRIDGENLYLMYSNNIYFWHEATKIIEPREPWEFIKIGNCGSPIETKEGWLVLTHGVGPMRKYCIGVVLLDLNDPSKVIGRLKYPLISPREHEREGYVPNVVYSCGSILLNDKLMIPYAASDSVSSIAVISLDELLGKLLKEK
;
A
#
# COMPACT_ATOMS: atom_id res chain seq x y z
N MET A 1 -11.83 16.02 11.41
CA MET A 1 -13.23 16.38 11.25
C MET A 1 -14.01 15.11 10.93
N ASN A 2 -14.79 14.66 11.90
CA ASN A 2 -15.80 13.58 11.89
C ASN A 2 -15.46 12.21 11.26
N ILE A 3 -15.01 11.29 12.12
CA ILE A 3 -15.06 9.82 11.92
C ILE A 3 -16.24 9.21 12.74
N PHE A 4 -17.35 9.93 12.93
CA PHE A 4 -18.58 9.41 13.51
C PHE A 4 -19.75 9.77 12.61
N GLY A 5 -20.09 8.89 11.70
CA GLY A 5 -21.22 9.05 10.80
C GLY A 5 -21.81 7.72 10.36
N PHE A 6 -22.14 6.83 11.32
CA PHE A 6 -23.03 5.70 11.08
C PHE A 6 -23.82 5.39 12.36
N PHE A 7 -24.71 6.32 12.74
CA PHE A 7 -25.92 6.00 13.49
C PHE A 7 -27.01 6.91 12.94
N GLY A 8 -27.96 6.28 12.29
CA GLY A 8 -29.16 6.91 11.79
C GLY A 8 -29.99 7.49 12.95
N ASN A 9 -30.67 8.56 12.63
CA ASN A 9 -31.64 9.24 13.45
C ASN A 9 -32.66 8.28 14.08
N LEU A 10 -32.68 8.23 15.41
CA LEU A 10 -33.88 7.93 16.19
C LEU A 10 -34.00 9.04 17.23
N LYS A 11 -34.85 10.01 16.91
CA LYS A 11 -35.50 10.83 17.92
C LYS A 11 -36.66 10.00 18.47
N ASP A 12 -36.59 9.67 19.74
CA ASP A 12 -37.81 9.71 20.56
C ASP A 12 -37.43 9.79 22.04
N ASN A 13 -38.10 10.75 22.68
CA ASN A 13 -38.11 10.99 24.11
C ASN A 13 -38.79 9.82 24.82
N THR A 14 -38.05 9.12 25.69
CA THR A 14 -38.68 8.54 26.91
C THR A 14 -37.63 8.46 28.01
N SER A 15 -37.98 9.09 29.11
CA SER A 15 -37.31 8.99 30.40
C SER A 15 -37.19 7.53 30.86
N TYR A 16 -35.96 7.01 30.96
CA TYR A 16 -35.74 5.74 31.68
C TYR A 16 -35.23 6.02 33.08
N LYS A 17 -36.04 5.63 34.04
CA LYS A 17 -35.65 5.43 35.43
C LYS A 17 -34.62 4.31 35.50
N ASP A 18 -33.63 4.58 36.30
CA ASP A 18 -32.57 3.67 36.77
C ASP A 18 -33.19 2.47 37.50
N GLU A 19 -33.16 1.31 36.87
CA GLU A 19 -33.32 -0.01 37.49
C GLU A 19 -32.80 -1.07 36.53
N SER A 20 -31.51 -1.35 36.60
CA SER A 20 -31.00 -2.63 36.07
C SER A 20 -29.81 -3.12 36.89
N ASN A 21 -30.07 -3.68 38.06
CA ASN A 21 -29.26 -4.72 38.61
C ASN A 21 -29.42 -5.96 37.71
N ILE A 22 -28.64 -6.04 36.65
CA ILE A 22 -28.43 -7.31 35.95
C ILE A 22 -27.37 -8.04 36.78
N TYR A 23 -27.81 -8.90 37.65
CA TYR A 23 -27.00 -9.99 38.19
C TYR A 23 -26.61 -10.90 37.02
N ILE A 24 -25.43 -10.70 36.49
CA ILE A 24 -24.74 -11.77 35.74
C ILE A 24 -24.33 -12.77 36.83
N GLY A 25 -25.13 -13.82 36.98
CA GLY A 25 -24.80 -14.91 37.86
C GLY A 25 -23.38 -15.39 37.54
N ASN A 26 -22.59 -15.67 38.56
CA ASN A 26 -21.28 -16.29 38.48
C ASN A 26 -21.39 -17.55 37.62
N LEU A 27 -21.12 -17.42 36.29
CA LEU A 27 -20.79 -18.56 35.44
C LEU A 27 -19.45 -19.08 35.95
N ASN A 28 -19.53 -20.14 36.74
CA ASN A 28 -18.35 -20.88 37.19
C ASN A 28 -17.78 -21.59 35.95
N LEU A 29 -16.82 -20.95 35.28
CA LEU A 29 -16.16 -21.45 34.09
C LEU A 29 -15.33 -22.72 34.31
N ASP A 30 -15.18 -23.15 35.60
CA ASP A 30 -14.46 -24.35 35.96
C ASP A 30 -15.22 -25.66 35.75
N ARG A 31 -16.43 -25.63 35.15
CA ARG A 31 -17.28 -26.80 34.93
C ARG A 31 -17.73 -27.02 33.49
N LEU A 32 -16.92 -26.64 32.48
CA LEU A 32 -17.10 -27.17 31.14
C LEU A 32 -16.25 -28.44 31.01
N PRO A 33 -16.85 -29.62 30.92
CA PRO A 33 -16.06 -30.86 30.80
C PRO A 33 -15.37 -30.90 29.43
N GLY A 34 -14.03 -30.97 29.45
CA GLY A 34 -13.23 -31.37 28.31
C GLY A 34 -12.49 -30.29 27.56
N ILE A 35 -12.36 -29.07 28.10
CA ILE A 35 -11.41 -28.08 27.55
C ILE A 35 -10.34 -27.85 28.63
N GLU A 36 -9.30 -28.65 28.62
CA GLU A 36 -8.03 -28.28 29.23
C GLU A 36 -7.47 -27.12 28.40
N TYR A 37 -7.55 -25.89 28.95
CA TYR A 37 -6.87 -24.72 28.42
C TYR A 37 -5.36 -24.82 28.70
N GLU A 38 -4.77 -25.98 28.42
CA GLU A 38 -3.32 -26.12 28.43
C GLU A 38 -2.73 -25.53 27.15
N ASP A 39 -2.13 -24.34 27.30
CA ASP A 39 -1.04 -23.80 26.50
C ASP A 39 -1.18 -23.82 24.95
N ILE A 40 -2.35 -23.42 24.42
CA ILE A 40 -2.51 -23.19 22.97
C ILE A 40 -1.47 -22.17 22.44
N PRO A 41 -1.06 -21.10 23.16
CA PRO A 41 0.09 -20.26 22.76
C PRO A 41 1.44 -20.97 22.80
N GLY A 42 1.57 -22.07 23.56
CA GLY A 42 2.83 -22.82 23.69
C GLY A 42 3.17 -23.75 22.53
N MET A 43 2.19 -24.18 21.75
CA MET A 43 2.39 -25.20 20.70
C MET A 43 3.38 -24.78 19.62
N PHE A 44 3.43 -23.49 19.27
CA PHE A 44 4.36 -22.94 18.28
C PHE A 44 5.54 -22.18 18.93
N LYS A 45 5.52 -21.90 20.23
CA LYS A 45 6.62 -21.20 20.93
C LYS A 45 7.99 -21.86 20.73
N ARG A 46 8.05 -23.19 20.61
CA ARG A 46 9.30 -23.95 20.46
C ARG A 46 9.89 -23.88 19.07
N ILE A 47 9.07 -23.63 18.04
CA ILE A 47 9.47 -23.66 16.64
C ILE A 47 9.48 -22.27 16.00
N LEU A 48 8.77 -21.30 16.57
CA LEU A 48 8.74 -19.91 16.11
C LEU A 48 9.77 -19.09 16.88
N HIS A 49 10.81 -18.67 16.18
CA HIS A 49 11.89 -17.86 16.75
C HIS A 49 11.73 -16.40 16.31
N LYS A 50 11.72 -15.48 17.26
CA LYS A 50 11.76 -14.04 17.01
C LYS A 50 13.21 -13.63 16.81
N ARG A 51 13.54 -13.02 15.65
CA ARG A 51 14.92 -12.64 15.28
C ARG A 51 15.18 -11.13 15.36
N VAL A 52 14.16 -10.31 15.12
CA VAL A 52 14.23 -8.85 15.24
C VAL A 52 13.08 -8.40 16.11
N ASP A 53 13.38 -7.72 17.21
CA ASP A 53 12.39 -7.44 18.24
C ASP A 53 11.40 -6.36 17.82
N LYS A 54 11.86 -5.27 17.21
CA LYS A 54 10.98 -4.16 16.91
C LYS A 54 11.54 -3.26 15.80
N LEU A 55 10.80 -3.12 14.72
CA LEU A 55 10.99 -2.09 13.71
C LEU A 55 9.94 -1.01 13.98
N SER A 56 10.41 0.12 14.51
CA SER A 56 9.54 1.22 14.92
C SER A 56 9.51 2.33 13.88
N PRO A 57 8.43 3.13 13.81
CA PRO A 57 8.39 4.35 13.04
C PRO A 57 9.43 5.36 13.53
N ASP A 58 9.88 6.22 12.61
CA ASP A 58 10.87 7.28 12.89
C ASP A 58 10.26 8.64 12.52
N ASN A 59 9.81 9.38 13.51
CA ASN A 59 9.18 10.68 13.34
C ASN A 59 10.15 11.79 12.90
N THR A 60 11.46 11.51 12.89
CA THR A 60 12.46 12.45 12.39
C THR A 60 12.57 12.45 10.87
N LYS A 61 12.04 11.41 10.21
CA LYS A 61 12.04 11.28 8.75
C LYS A 61 10.90 12.10 8.16
N VAL A 62 11.27 13.11 7.41
CA VAL A 62 10.33 14.05 6.78
C VAL A 62 10.55 14.13 5.27
N ILE A 63 9.46 14.23 4.53
CA ILE A 63 9.47 14.60 3.11
C ILE A 63 9.04 16.04 2.95
N ALA A 64 9.62 16.74 1.97
CA ALA A 64 9.19 18.08 1.61
C ALA A 64 8.04 18.00 0.60
N ARG A 65 6.84 18.43 0.99
CA ARG A 65 5.62 18.39 0.20
C ARG A 65 5.22 19.78 -0.27
N PHE A 66 4.52 19.81 -1.40
CA PHE A 66 3.89 21.05 -1.85
C PHE A 66 2.76 21.47 -0.89
N HIS A 67 2.89 22.66 -0.32
CA HIS A 67 1.86 23.27 0.53
C HIS A 67 0.86 24.03 -0.33
N LYS A 68 -0.26 23.39 -0.64
CA LYS A 68 -1.31 23.98 -1.47
C LYS A 68 -2.11 25.00 -0.66
N ILE A 69 -2.04 26.25 -1.04
CA ILE A 69 -2.88 27.32 -0.51
C ILE A 69 -4.06 27.51 -1.47
N ASN A 70 -5.27 27.25 -0.99
CA ASN A 70 -6.48 27.25 -1.82
C ASN A 70 -7.05 28.67 -2.04
N ASP A 71 -6.70 29.63 -1.17
CA ASP A 71 -7.13 31.02 -1.28
C ASP A 71 -6.25 31.79 -2.28
N PRO A 72 -6.80 32.26 -3.43
CA PRO A 72 -6.05 33.02 -4.42
C PRO A 72 -5.54 34.36 -3.87
N ALA A 73 -6.30 35.04 -3.02
CA ALA A 73 -5.90 36.34 -2.45
C ALA A 73 -4.72 36.17 -1.47
N MET A 74 -4.74 35.11 -0.66
CA MET A 74 -3.63 34.77 0.20
C MET A 74 -2.38 34.42 -0.61
N THR A 75 -2.55 33.66 -1.69
CA THR A 75 -1.45 33.32 -2.62
C THR A 75 -0.82 34.56 -3.22
N GLU A 76 -1.63 35.50 -3.72
CA GLU A 76 -1.17 36.77 -4.28
C GLU A 76 -0.44 37.63 -3.22
N ASN A 77 -0.96 37.72 -2.00
CA ASN A 77 -0.31 38.44 -0.91
C ASN A 77 1.04 37.85 -0.55
N ILE A 78 1.25 36.54 -0.62
CA ILE A 78 2.55 35.90 -0.41
C ILE A 78 3.53 36.33 -1.50
N PHE A 79 3.10 36.26 -2.77
CA PHE A 79 3.93 36.71 -3.87
C PHE A 79 4.36 38.19 -3.71
N LYS A 80 3.40 39.06 -3.45
CA LYS A 80 3.67 40.49 -3.28
C LYS A 80 4.70 40.76 -2.17
N ARG A 81 4.56 40.12 -1.00
CA ARG A 81 5.52 40.25 0.10
C ARG A 81 6.97 39.92 -0.29
N VAL A 82 7.16 38.89 -1.15
CA VAL A 82 8.51 38.51 -1.60
C VAL A 82 9.00 39.41 -2.73
N VAL A 83 8.11 39.80 -3.65
CA VAL A 83 8.46 40.69 -4.78
C VAL A 83 8.89 42.06 -4.29
N ASP A 84 8.21 42.58 -3.27
CA ASP A 84 8.50 43.93 -2.67
C ASP A 84 9.82 43.95 -1.88
N LEU A 85 10.46 42.81 -1.60
CA LEU A 85 11.80 42.77 -1.00
C LEU A 85 12.86 43.25 -2.00
N ASP A 86 13.86 43.97 -1.54
CA ASP A 86 15.09 44.16 -2.30
C ASP A 86 15.87 42.83 -2.42
N GLU A 87 16.75 42.74 -3.43
CA GLU A 87 17.45 41.48 -3.71
C GLU A 87 18.36 41.02 -2.56
N LYS A 88 18.99 41.96 -1.86
CA LYS A 88 19.86 41.64 -0.71
C LYS A 88 19.06 41.06 0.44
N THR A 89 17.90 41.64 0.75
CA THR A 89 17.01 41.16 1.80
C THR A 89 16.43 39.79 1.43
N ALA A 90 16.00 39.58 0.17
CA ALA A 90 15.51 38.31 -0.30
C ALA A 90 16.57 37.20 -0.17
N ALA A 91 17.82 37.48 -0.58
CA ALA A 91 18.94 36.55 -0.44
C ALA A 91 19.25 36.20 1.03
N LEU A 92 19.22 37.20 1.94
CA LEU A 92 19.41 36.95 3.38
C LEU A 92 18.30 36.06 3.95
N LYS A 93 17.03 36.32 3.63
CA LYS A 93 15.90 35.49 4.07
C LYS A 93 16.00 34.06 3.55
N LEU A 94 16.37 33.90 2.28
CA LEU A 94 16.58 32.54 1.71
C LEU A 94 17.74 31.83 2.44
N LYS A 95 18.84 32.54 2.73
CA LYS A 95 19.97 31.96 3.48
C LYS A 95 19.56 31.46 4.86
N ASP A 96 18.69 32.19 5.57
CA ASP A 96 18.14 31.73 6.86
C ASP A 96 17.34 30.44 6.71
N VAL A 97 16.43 30.38 5.72
CA VAL A 97 15.66 29.18 5.41
C VAL A 97 16.59 28.01 5.06
N MET A 98 17.58 28.23 4.21
CA MET A 98 18.54 27.20 3.82
C MET A 98 19.35 26.68 5.01
N LYS A 99 19.76 27.56 5.91
CA LYS A 99 20.50 27.20 7.14
C LYS A 99 19.69 26.28 8.04
N GLU A 100 18.39 26.49 8.12
CA GLU A 100 17.48 25.71 8.98
C GLU A 100 17.12 24.36 8.36
N PHE A 101 16.77 24.30 7.07
CA PHE A 101 16.16 23.14 6.44
C PHE A 101 17.08 22.32 5.53
N SER A 102 18.19 22.84 5.01
CA SER A 102 19.03 22.12 4.04
C SER A 102 19.65 20.82 4.57
N LYS A 103 19.83 20.70 5.89
CA LYS A 103 20.36 19.49 6.53
C LYS A 103 19.32 18.38 6.71
N ARG A 104 18.05 18.69 6.51
CA ARG A 104 16.93 17.75 6.71
C ARG A 104 16.49 17.12 5.41
N HIS A 105 16.81 17.71 4.27
CA HIS A 105 16.38 17.28 2.94
C HIS A 105 17.56 17.18 1.98
N LYS A 106 17.51 16.21 1.08
CA LYS A 106 18.37 16.19 -0.11
C LYS A 106 17.83 17.18 -1.14
N SER A 107 18.73 17.89 -1.82
CA SER A 107 18.38 18.77 -2.97
C SER A 107 17.24 19.75 -2.67
N ILE A 108 17.26 20.42 -1.50
CA ILE A 108 16.18 21.31 -1.07
C ILE A 108 15.92 22.47 -2.06
N GLU A 109 16.97 22.98 -2.75
CA GLU A 109 16.82 24.00 -3.78
C GLU A 109 15.99 23.50 -4.97
N GLU A 110 16.22 22.27 -5.43
CA GLU A 110 15.45 21.66 -6.51
C GLU A 110 13.98 21.50 -6.12
N ILE A 111 13.72 21.18 -4.85
CA ILE A 111 12.37 21.06 -4.31
C ILE A 111 11.68 22.43 -4.29
N PHE A 112 12.35 23.47 -3.80
CA PHE A 112 11.80 24.82 -3.76
C PHE A 112 11.53 25.34 -5.17
N MET A 113 12.44 25.12 -6.13
CA MET A 113 12.23 25.53 -7.51
C MET A 113 11.03 24.81 -8.12
N ARG A 114 10.92 23.50 -7.96
CA ARG A 114 9.76 22.73 -8.43
C ARG A 114 8.44 23.20 -7.82
N HIS A 115 8.43 23.57 -6.54
CA HIS A 115 7.23 24.11 -5.89
C HIS A 115 6.91 25.52 -6.34
N PHE A 116 7.92 26.32 -6.70
CA PHE A 116 7.73 27.60 -7.37
C PHE A 116 7.06 27.40 -8.74
N ASP A 117 7.54 26.48 -9.57
CA ASP A 117 7.00 26.20 -10.91
C ASP A 117 5.49 25.82 -10.85
N LEU A 118 5.07 25.11 -9.79
CA LEU A 118 3.65 24.76 -9.58
C LEU A 118 2.74 25.98 -9.31
N VAL A 119 3.31 27.11 -8.86
CA VAL A 119 2.57 28.33 -8.54
C VAL A 119 2.88 29.47 -9.51
N GLU A 120 3.92 29.36 -10.33
CA GLU A 120 4.34 30.39 -11.29
C GLU A 120 3.19 30.80 -12.23
N SER A 121 2.37 29.86 -12.70
CA SER A 121 1.23 30.13 -13.58
C SER A 121 0.17 31.03 -12.95
N LYS A 122 0.15 31.17 -11.62
CA LYS A 122 -0.75 32.05 -10.87
C LYS A 122 -0.15 33.45 -10.64
N LEU A 123 1.14 33.65 -10.99
CA LEU A 123 1.78 34.96 -10.92
C LEU A 123 1.24 35.88 -12.00
N LYS A 124 0.99 37.12 -11.63
CA LYS A 124 0.74 38.19 -12.60
C LYS A 124 1.93 38.35 -13.54
N ALA A 125 1.66 38.76 -14.78
CA ALA A 125 2.70 38.90 -15.80
C ALA A 125 3.88 39.80 -15.34
N GLU A 126 3.60 40.80 -14.51
CA GLU A 126 4.59 41.73 -13.92
C GLU A 126 5.58 41.06 -12.97
N TYR A 127 5.26 39.89 -12.42
CA TYR A 127 6.08 39.14 -11.46
C TYR A 127 6.89 37.99 -12.10
N ARG A 128 6.85 37.84 -13.43
CA ARG A 128 7.52 36.70 -14.11
C ARG A 128 9.06 36.87 -14.22
N SER A 129 9.59 38.06 -14.02
CA SER A 129 11.04 38.35 -14.09
C SER A 129 11.65 38.44 -12.68
N LEU A 130 11.63 37.32 -11.92
CA LEU A 130 12.19 37.24 -10.58
C LEU A 130 13.62 36.66 -10.60
N SER A 131 14.45 37.13 -9.68
CA SER A 131 15.75 36.49 -9.40
C SER A 131 15.58 35.06 -8.92
N LYS A 132 16.65 34.26 -9.03
CA LYS A 132 16.68 32.88 -8.52
C LYS A 132 16.36 32.86 -7.02
N GLU A 133 16.89 33.79 -6.26
CA GLU A 133 16.70 33.91 -4.82
C GLU A 133 15.23 34.12 -4.45
N LYS A 134 14.55 35.03 -5.15
CA LYS A 134 13.12 35.27 -4.94
C LYS A 134 12.27 34.06 -5.35
N LYS A 135 12.58 33.40 -6.46
CA LYS A 135 11.90 32.16 -6.89
C LYS A 135 12.02 31.05 -5.83
N LEU A 136 13.22 30.80 -5.33
CA LEU A 136 13.48 29.83 -4.27
C LEU A 136 12.79 30.22 -2.96
N LEU A 137 12.79 31.50 -2.60
CA LEU A 137 12.11 31.97 -1.40
C LEU A 137 10.58 31.79 -1.51
N ILE A 138 9.99 32.09 -2.66
CA ILE A 138 8.57 31.79 -2.93
C ILE A 138 8.33 30.28 -2.82
N GLY A 139 9.13 29.47 -3.51
CA GLY A 139 9.00 28.00 -3.47
C GLY A 139 9.06 27.45 -2.05
N SER A 140 9.92 28.02 -1.18
CA SER A 140 9.99 27.62 0.22
C SER A 140 8.69 27.89 1.00
N LEU A 141 7.98 28.99 0.70
CA LEU A 141 6.70 29.34 1.32
C LEU A 141 5.53 28.45 0.87
N PHE A 142 5.70 27.74 -0.26
CA PHE A 142 4.78 26.71 -0.74
C PHE A 142 5.31 25.30 -0.51
N THR A 143 6.23 25.15 0.46
CA THR A 143 6.77 23.86 0.90
C THR A 143 6.46 23.65 2.37
N MET A 144 6.06 22.43 2.74
CA MET A 144 5.89 21.99 4.11
C MET A 144 6.63 20.69 4.36
N GLU A 145 7.16 20.49 5.56
CA GLU A 145 7.63 19.20 6.00
C GLU A 145 6.45 18.31 6.37
N TYR A 146 6.53 17.04 6.04
CA TYR A 146 5.56 16.03 6.38
C TYR A 146 6.25 14.78 6.90
N SER A 147 5.99 14.40 8.15
CA SER A 147 6.52 13.18 8.74
C SER A 147 5.67 11.99 8.32
N HIS A 148 6.18 11.21 7.37
CA HIS A 148 5.43 10.17 6.69
C HIS A 148 5.31 8.85 7.47
N GLU A 149 6.11 8.65 8.52
CA GLU A 149 6.07 7.48 9.40
C GLU A 149 5.96 7.86 10.89
N SER A 150 5.36 9.05 11.21
CA SER A 150 5.26 9.53 12.58
C SER A 150 4.29 8.72 13.45
N VAL A 151 3.34 8.01 12.87
CA VAL A 151 2.30 7.26 13.59
C VAL A 151 2.64 5.78 13.64
N SER A 152 2.99 5.17 12.51
CA SER A 152 3.17 3.71 12.46
C SER A 152 4.03 3.27 11.28
N LEU A 153 4.69 2.10 11.47
CA LEU A 153 5.46 1.36 10.48
C LEU A 153 5.04 -0.11 10.54
N PHE A 154 4.15 -0.54 9.66
CA PHE A 154 3.41 -1.78 9.81
C PHE A 154 3.11 -2.48 8.48
N ASN A 155 2.40 -3.62 8.54
CA ASN A 155 1.99 -4.44 7.41
C ASN A 155 3.15 -4.74 6.43
N PRO A 156 4.25 -5.34 6.94
CA PRO A 156 5.44 -5.58 6.15
C PRO A 156 5.24 -6.67 5.09
N SER A 157 5.95 -6.52 3.97
CA SER A 157 6.17 -7.56 2.98
C SER A 157 7.67 -7.71 2.72
N VAL A 158 8.14 -8.88 2.29
CA VAL A 158 9.56 -9.15 2.05
C VAL A 158 9.78 -9.92 0.76
N VAL A 159 10.80 -9.52 -0.01
CA VAL A 159 11.28 -10.24 -1.20
C VAL A 159 12.81 -10.19 -1.28
N LEU A 160 13.42 -11.08 -2.08
CA LEU A 160 14.84 -10.97 -2.42
C LEU A 160 15.07 -9.64 -3.16
N TYR A 161 16.08 -8.90 -2.73
CA TYR A 161 16.48 -7.67 -3.43
C TYR A 161 17.17 -8.01 -4.76
N PRO A 162 16.94 -7.27 -5.85
CA PRO A 162 17.58 -7.57 -7.13
C PRO A 162 19.10 -7.44 -7.12
N LYS A 163 19.65 -6.57 -6.27
CA LYS A 163 21.09 -6.37 -6.13
C LYS A 163 21.66 -7.31 -5.08
N GLN A 164 22.31 -8.39 -5.51
CA GLN A 164 22.98 -9.37 -4.66
C GLN A 164 24.51 -9.24 -4.75
N ASN A 165 25.00 -8.11 -5.26
CA ASN A 165 26.44 -7.84 -5.36
C ASN A 165 26.99 -7.49 -3.97
N ASP A 166 28.29 -7.63 -3.79
CA ASP A 166 29.02 -7.28 -2.56
C ASP A 166 28.58 -8.07 -1.33
N LEU A 167 28.10 -9.31 -1.54
CA LEU A 167 27.74 -10.24 -0.49
C LEU A 167 28.75 -11.37 -0.38
N GLU A 168 28.99 -11.84 0.83
CA GLU A 168 29.77 -13.04 1.09
C GLU A 168 29.01 -14.30 0.63
N LYS A 169 29.75 -15.39 0.41
CA LYS A 169 29.13 -16.64 -0.03
C LYS A 169 28.14 -17.17 0.99
N GLY A 170 26.89 -17.26 0.57
CA GLY A 170 25.77 -17.75 1.38
C GLY A 170 24.95 -16.66 2.07
N GLN A 171 25.37 -15.39 1.94
CA GLN A 171 24.53 -14.26 2.33
C GLN A 171 23.49 -13.96 1.25
N LEU A 172 22.33 -13.45 1.67
CA LEU A 172 21.26 -12.98 0.79
C LEU A 172 20.79 -11.60 1.24
N ARG A 173 20.64 -10.66 0.32
CA ARG A 173 20.03 -9.36 0.62
C ARG A 173 18.54 -9.40 0.32
N VAL A 174 17.74 -9.01 1.28
CA VAL A 174 16.29 -8.88 1.16
C VAL A 174 15.86 -7.42 1.27
N ILE A 175 14.71 -7.10 0.71
CA ILE A 175 14.05 -5.82 0.85
C ILE A 175 12.69 -6.03 1.53
N PHE A 176 12.46 -5.23 2.56
CA PHE A 176 11.17 -5.11 3.21
C PHE A 176 10.46 -3.86 2.70
N SER A 177 9.19 -3.97 2.39
CA SER A 177 8.29 -2.84 2.24
C SER A 177 7.39 -2.75 3.46
N PHE A 178 7.01 -1.54 3.85
CA PHE A 178 6.11 -1.27 4.96
C PHE A 178 5.06 -0.26 4.54
N ARG A 179 3.90 -0.35 5.16
CA ARG A 179 2.96 0.74 5.22
C ARG A 179 3.42 1.69 6.33
N ALA A 180 3.73 2.92 5.96
CA ALA A 180 4.09 3.99 6.89
C ALA A 180 2.95 4.99 6.96
N THR A 181 2.51 5.35 8.16
CA THR A 181 1.41 6.31 8.35
C THR A 181 1.94 7.55 9.07
N GLY A 182 1.64 8.71 8.50
CA GLY A 182 2.02 10.01 9.03
C GLY A 182 0.82 10.86 9.44
N GLU A 183 1.04 12.18 9.45
CA GLU A 183 0.04 13.20 9.76
C GLU A 183 -1.23 13.01 8.91
N GLY A 184 -2.41 13.20 9.51
CA GLY A 184 -3.71 13.03 8.84
C GLY A 184 -4.02 11.59 8.44
N HIS A 185 -3.29 10.60 9.00
CA HIS A 185 -3.44 9.17 8.73
C HIS A 185 -3.23 8.77 7.25
N ILE A 186 -2.49 9.59 6.49
CA ILE A 186 -2.13 9.28 5.11
C ILE A 186 -1.02 8.23 5.13
N SER A 187 -1.23 7.11 4.47
CA SER A 187 -0.24 6.04 4.38
C SER A 187 0.52 6.05 3.06
N SER A 188 1.78 5.62 3.13
CA SER A 188 2.74 5.52 2.04
C SER A 188 3.49 4.19 2.10
N ILE A 189 4.20 3.83 1.02
CA ILE A 189 5.10 2.67 1.01
C ILE A 189 6.52 3.15 1.23
N VAL A 190 7.19 2.56 2.22
CA VAL A 190 8.61 2.78 2.51
C VAL A 190 9.36 1.46 2.53
N PHE A 191 10.69 1.54 2.45
CA PHE A 191 11.52 0.35 2.31
C PHE A 191 12.65 0.32 3.35
N ARG A 192 13.05 -0.91 3.72
CA ARG A 192 14.27 -1.21 4.46
C ARG A 192 14.92 -2.43 3.81
N SER A 193 16.21 -2.58 3.94
CA SER A 193 16.92 -3.78 3.49
C SER A 193 17.67 -4.45 4.63
N ALA A 194 17.90 -5.74 4.46
CA ALA A 194 18.69 -6.54 5.40
C ALA A 194 19.53 -7.57 4.67
N ILE A 195 20.62 -7.96 5.29
CA ILE A 195 21.44 -9.10 4.90
C ILE A 195 21.04 -10.27 5.80
N ILE A 196 20.75 -11.40 5.18
CA ILE A 196 20.46 -12.66 5.84
C ILE A 196 21.70 -13.53 5.72
N GLU A 197 22.26 -13.89 6.85
CA GLU A 197 23.41 -14.78 6.95
C GLU A 197 23.06 -16.24 6.67
N LYS A 198 24.07 -17.05 6.39
CA LYS A 198 23.91 -18.50 6.17
C LYS A 198 23.25 -19.22 7.36
N ASN A 199 23.47 -18.75 8.58
CA ASN A 199 22.85 -19.25 9.83
C ASN A 199 21.44 -18.67 10.07
N ASN A 200 20.91 -17.90 9.11
CA ASN A 200 19.64 -17.18 9.15
C ASN A 200 19.58 -16.01 10.15
N ASP A 201 20.71 -15.49 10.61
CA ASP A 201 20.75 -14.23 11.33
C ASP A 201 20.43 -13.07 10.38
N ILE A 202 19.72 -12.06 10.91
CA ILE A 202 19.18 -10.94 10.14
C ILE A 202 19.89 -9.67 10.59
N TYR A 203 20.57 -9.03 9.65
CA TYR A 203 21.26 -7.75 9.88
C TYR A 203 20.60 -6.67 9.04
N LEU A 204 19.87 -5.76 9.70
CA LEU A 204 19.30 -4.60 9.04
C LEU A 204 20.42 -3.70 8.52
N GLU A 205 20.35 -3.32 7.25
CA GLU A 205 21.27 -2.35 6.68
C GLU A 205 20.99 -0.94 7.27
N PRO A 206 22.01 -0.05 7.33
CA PRO A 206 21.85 1.28 7.90
C PRO A 206 20.73 2.07 7.23
N ILE A 207 19.89 2.70 8.06
CA ILE A 207 18.77 3.51 7.61
C ILE A 207 19.25 4.95 7.48
N SER A 208 19.09 5.54 6.28
CA SER A 208 19.37 6.96 6.07
C SER A 208 18.38 7.83 6.85
N ARG A 209 18.86 8.96 7.34
CA ARG A 209 18.02 10.00 7.94
C ARG A 209 17.12 10.75 6.95
N TYR A 210 17.46 10.68 5.66
CA TYR A 210 16.72 11.36 4.62
C TYR A 210 15.52 10.54 4.14
N ALA A 211 14.50 11.24 3.67
CA ALA A 211 13.38 10.67 2.93
C ALA A 211 13.21 11.47 1.63
N VAL A 212 13.01 10.76 0.52
CA VAL A 212 12.87 11.37 -0.80
C VAL A 212 11.62 10.85 -1.49
N THR A 213 10.90 11.75 -2.12
CA THR A 213 9.78 11.41 -3.02
C THR A 213 10.32 11.24 -4.44
N PRO A 214 9.70 10.38 -5.26
CA PRO A 214 10.16 10.15 -6.62
C PRO A 214 9.80 11.32 -7.55
N GLN A 215 10.42 11.32 -8.73
CA GLN A 215 9.92 12.05 -9.88
C GLN A 215 8.70 11.31 -10.43
N ILE A 216 7.64 12.03 -10.76
CA ILE A 216 6.38 11.46 -11.22
C ILE A 216 6.26 11.68 -12.72
N ASN A 217 6.07 10.59 -13.47
CA ASN A 217 5.66 10.66 -14.86
C ASN A 217 4.14 10.50 -14.94
N LEU A 218 3.43 11.59 -15.20
CA LEU A 218 1.98 11.61 -15.35
C LEU A 218 1.53 11.39 -16.80
N ASP A 219 2.48 11.13 -17.71
CA ASP A 219 2.20 10.83 -19.11
C ASP A 219 2.66 9.42 -19.52
N PRO A 220 2.26 8.35 -18.77
CA PRO A 220 2.57 6.98 -19.13
C PRO A 220 1.79 6.56 -20.38
N THR A 221 2.22 5.46 -20.99
CA THR A 221 1.49 4.86 -22.12
C THR A 221 0.34 4.00 -21.62
N TYR A 222 -0.86 4.29 -22.09
CA TYR A 222 -2.08 3.50 -21.90
C TYR A 222 -2.34 2.58 -23.09
N TYR A 223 -3.02 1.46 -22.83
CA TYR A 223 -3.57 0.58 -23.86
C TYR A 223 -5.07 0.85 -23.98
N LYS A 224 -5.55 1.14 -25.19
CA LYS A 224 -6.92 1.56 -25.45
C LYS A 224 -7.95 0.52 -25.01
N ASP A 225 -7.73 -0.75 -25.33
CA ASP A 225 -8.57 -1.87 -24.94
C ASP A 225 -8.70 -2.00 -23.41
N HIS A 226 -7.59 -1.86 -22.68
CA HIS A 226 -7.60 -1.87 -21.22
C HIS A 226 -8.35 -0.68 -20.63
N PHE A 227 -8.16 0.48 -21.23
CA PHE A 227 -8.80 1.73 -20.79
C PHE A 227 -10.31 1.68 -21.00
N GLU A 228 -10.74 1.23 -22.18
CA GLU A 228 -12.15 1.04 -22.55
C GLU A 228 -12.84 0.02 -21.64
N ALA A 229 -12.19 -1.14 -21.41
CA ALA A 229 -12.73 -2.18 -20.55
C ALA A 229 -12.96 -1.67 -19.10
N LYS A 230 -12.04 -0.84 -18.57
CA LYS A 230 -12.22 -0.25 -17.24
C LYS A 230 -13.32 0.79 -17.21
N LEU A 231 -13.43 1.64 -18.19
CA LEU A 231 -14.54 2.60 -18.28
C LEU A 231 -15.90 1.90 -18.34
N LYS A 232 -16.00 0.79 -19.08
CA LYS A 232 -17.20 -0.05 -19.12
C LYS A 232 -17.52 -0.65 -17.75
N GLU A 233 -16.50 -1.15 -17.03
CA GLU A 233 -16.66 -1.74 -15.69
C GLU A 233 -17.20 -0.75 -14.65
N ILE A 234 -16.75 0.52 -14.72
CA ILE A 234 -17.22 1.59 -13.83
C ILE A 234 -18.46 2.33 -14.34
N ASN A 235 -19.12 1.82 -15.39
CA ASN A 235 -20.27 2.42 -16.05
C ASN A 235 -20.04 3.86 -16.57
N ALA A 236 -18.81 4.15 -17.00
CA ALA A 236 -18.40 5.45 -17.55
C ALA A 236 -18.08 5.39 -19.05
N LEU A 237 -18.38 4.29 -19.75
CA LEU A 237 -18.23 4.12 -21.20
C LEU A 237 -19.53 4.53 -21.90
N ASP A 238 -19.82 5.82 -21.92
CA ASP A 238 -20.95 6.41 -22.64
C ASP A 238 -20.56 6.90 -24.06
N GLU A 239 -21.47 7.53 -24.75
CA GLU A 239 -21.25 8.06 -26.12
C GLU A 239 -20.09 9.06 -26.17
N THR A 240 -19.91 9.89 -25.14
CA THR A 240 -18.81 10.83 -25.01
C THR A 240 -17.47 10.10 -24.89
N ALA A 241 -17.38 9.13 -23.98
CA ALA A 241 -16.18 8.32 -23.78
C ALA A 241 -15.82 7.54 -25.05
N ILE A 242 -16.80 6.92 -25.71
CA ILE A 242 -16.61 6.22 -26.99
C ILE A 242 -16.08 7.18 -28.07
N SER A 243 -16.62 8.38 -28.17
CA SER A 243 -16.18 9.39 -29.15
C SER A 243 -14.73 9.83 -28.91
N ILE A 244 -14.35 10.04 -27.63
CA ILE A 244 -12.95 10.38 -27.26
C ILE A 244 -12.03 9.22 -27.63
N LEU A 245 -12.36 8.00 -27.22
CA LEU A 245 -11.51 6.83 -27.43
C LEU A 245 -11.37 6.45 -28.92
N LYS A 246 -12.41 6.66 -29.72
CA LYS A 246 -12.39 6.35 -31.18
C LYS A 246 -11.23 7.04 -31.89
N ASN A 247 -10.91 8.26 -31.50
CA ASN A 247 -9.87 9.08 -32.14
C ASN A 247 -8.46 8.82 -31.60
N LEU A 248 -8.33 8.00 -30.54
CA LEU A 248 -7.04 7.64 -29.94
C LEU A 248 -6.45 6.39 -30.61
N PRO A 249 -5.12 6.31 -30.77
CA PRO A 249 -4.45 5.09 -31.22
C PRO A 249 -4.55 3.97 -30.18
N ASP A 250 -4.18 2.73 -30.53
CA ASP A 250 -4.19 1.58 -29.61
C ASP A 250 -3.32 1.80 -28.38
N LYS A 251 -2.27 2.59 -28.52
CA LYS A 251 -1.42 3.06 -27.41
C LYS A 251 -1.40 4.58 -27.43
N PHE A 252 -1.75 5.20 -26.33
CA PHE A 252 -1.81 6.66 -26.20
C PHE A 252 -1.28 7.14 -24.85
N SER A 253 -0.88 8.42 -24.79
CA SER A 253 -0.45 9.08 -23.57
C SER A 253 -1.55 9.95 -22.97
N TYR A 254 -1.35 10.42 -21.72
CA TYR A 254 -2.28 11.36 -21.08
C TYR A 254 -2.36 12.69 -21.86
N THR A 255 -1.23 13.15 -22.37
CA THR A 255 -1.18 14.36 -23.21
C THR A 255 -2.09 14.20 -24.43
N LYS A 256 -2.00 13.06 -25.14
CA LYS A 256 -2.86 12.79 -26.30
C LYS A 256 -4.33 12.69 -25.93
N LEU A 257 -4.64 12.06 -24.79
CA LEU A 257 -6.00 11.99 -24.26
C LEU A 257 -6.57 13.39 -23.97
N LYS A 258 -5.78 14.27 -23.36
CA LYS A 258 -6.18 15.66 -23.08
C LYS A 258 -6.51 16.44 -24.37
N GLU A 259 -5.70 16.30 -25.41
CA GLU A 259 -5.95 16.92 -26.71
C GLU A 259 -7.31 16.51 -27.27
N GLU A 260 -7.66 15.21 -27.22
CA GLU A 260 -8.94 14.72 -27.73
C GLU A 260 -10.13 15.19 -26.85
N ILE A 261 -9.96 15.24 -25.52
CA ILE A 261 -10.95 15.82 -24.63
C ILE A 261 -11.20 17.30 -24.95
N GLU A 262 -10.14 18.09 -25.15
CA GLU A 262 -10.24 19.52 -25.47
C GLU A 262 -10.95 19.77 -26.80
N LYS A 263 -10.71 18.96 -27.83
CA LYS A 263 -11.41 19.05 -29.14
C LYS A 263 -12.92 18.88 -28.97
N ILE A 264 -13.35 17.86 -28.21
CA ILE A 264 -14.77 17.58 -27.98
C ILE A 264 -15.42 18.67 -27.14
N THR A 265 -14.74 19.13 -26.09
CA THR A 265 -15.24 20.19 -25.22
C THR A 265 -15.41 21.52 -25.98
N THR A 266 -14.51 21.81 -26.94
CA THR A 266 -14.57 23.03 -27.75
C THR A 266 -15.64 22.94 -28.84
N ALA A 267 -15.90 21.74 -29.40
CA ALA A 267 -16.87 21.51 -30.46
C ALA A 267 -18.34 21.53 -29.97
N GLN A 268 -18.59 21.31 -28.67
CA GLN A 268 -19.93 21.23 -28.09
C GLN A 268 -20.12 22.18 -26.88
N PRO A 269 -20.14 23.50 -27.07
CA PRO A 269 -20.22 24.45 -25.97
C PRO A 269 -21.58 24.53 -25.27
N THR A 270 -22.65 23.89 -25.78
CA THR A 270 -24.04 24.14 -25.37
C THR A 270 -24.92 22.92 -25.07
N GLN A 271 -24.41 21.68 -25.15
CA GLN A 271 -25.21 20.49 -24.81
C GLN A 271 -24.85 19.98 -23.41
N ASP A 272 -25.91 19.68 -22.64
CA ASP A 272 -26.02 19.09 -21.31
C ASP A 272 -24.66 18.88 -20.56
N ASN A 273 -24.17 19.97 -19.98
CA ASN A 273 -22.84 20.05 -19.38
C ASN A 273 -22.59 19.02 -18.24
N ALA A 274 -23.65 18.42 -17.69
CA ALA A 274 -23.53 17.50 -16.56
C ALA A 274 -23.02 16.11 -16.96
N SER A 275 -23.57 15.51 -18.03
CA SER A 275 -23.13 14.18 -18.52
C SER A 275 -21.73 14.25 -19.14
N LEU A 276 -21.49 15.25 -20.00
CA LEU A 276 -20.16 15.50 -20.58
C LEU A 276 -19.10 15.70 -19.49
N SER A 277 -19.44 16.46 -18.45
CA SER A 277 -18.57 16.72 -17.30
C SER A 277 -18.29 15.46 -16.50
N PHE A 278 -19.28 14.57 -16.32
CA PHE A 278 -19.12 13.31 -15.62
C PHE A 278 -18.16 12.37 -16.37
N SER A 279 -18.40 12.12 -17.66
CA SER A 279 -17.56 11.22 -18.46
C SER A 279 -16.11 11.69 -18.52
N ILE A 280 -15.89 12.97 -18.76
CA ILE A 280 -14.54 13.57 -18.76
C ILE A 280 -13.87 13.42 -17.41
N LYS A 281 -14.62 13.58 -16.30
CA LYS A 281 -14.09 13.39 -14.95
C LYS A 281 -13.64 11.96 -14.73
N GLU A 282 -14.45 10.97 -15.11
CA GLU A 282 -14.12 9.54 -14.94
C GLU A 282 -12.96 9.12 -15.84
N ILE A 283 -12.89 9.60 -17.08
CA ILE A 283 -11.76 9.38 -17.98
C ILE A 283 -10.47 9.94 -17.39
N LYS A 284 -10.48 11.17 -16.89
CA LYS A 284 -9.31 11.80 -16.25
C LYS A 284 -8.93 11.07 -14.97
N TRP A 285 -9.91 10.68 -14.16
CA TRP A 285 -9.69 9.91 -12.94
C TRP A 285 -9.00 8.58 -13.25
N LEU A 286 -9.48 7.83 -14.23
CA LEU A 286 -8.86 6.58 -14.66
C LEU A 286 -7.43 6.78 -15.18
N ALA A 287 -7.23 7.79 -16.02
CA ALA A 287 -5.90 8.11 -16.55
C ALA A 287 -4.91 8.43 -15.43
N LEU A 288 -5.30 9.30 -14.49
CA LEU A 288 -4.46 9.70 -13.37
C LEU A 288 -4.24 8.58 -12.34
N SER A 289 -5.04 7.52 -12.37
CA SER A 289 -4.84 6.33 -11.53
C SER A 289 -3.75 5.38 -12.06
N ASN A 290 -3.21 5.66 -13.24
CA ASN A 290 -2.14 4.91 -13.88
C ASN A 290 -0.96 5.86 -14.13
N TYR A 291 0.16 5.64 -13.46
CA TYR A 291 1.31 6.54 -13.51
C TYR A 291 2.63 5.79 -13.28
N GLU A 292 3.72 6.46 -13.53
CA GLU A 292 5.06 5.93 -13.28
C GLU A 292 5.82 6.86 -12.34
N VAL A 293 6.66 6.28 -11.49
CA VAL A 293 7.54 7.03 -10.60
C VAL A 293 8.97 6.54 -10.70
N VAL A 294 9.91 7.46 -10.62
CA VAL A 294 11.34 7.20 -10.79
C VAL A 294 12.11 7.80 -9.62
N PHE A 295 12.90 6.96 -8.95
CA PHE A 295 13.89 7.41 -7.97
C PHE A 295 15.27 7.45 -8.61
N PRO A 296 16.06 8.51 -8.38
CA PRO A 296 17.45 8.54 -8.81
C PRO A 296 18.25 7.33 -8.29
N PRO A 297 19.11 6.70 -9.11
CA PRO A 297 19.92 5.54 -8.68
C PRO A 297 20.81 5.79 -7.46
N LYS A 298 21.19 7.05 -7.21
CA LYS A 298 21.99 7.49 -6.05
C LYS A 298 21.26 7.44 -4.72
N ASP A 299 19.92 7.39 -4.74
CA ASP A 299 19.12 7.36 -3.51
C ASP A 299 19.09 5.96 -2.93
N LEU A 300 19.39 5.87 -1.63
CA LEU A 300 19.35 4.61 -0.90
C LEU A 300 17.92 4.09 -0.83
N ILE A 301 17.78 2.77 -0.76
CA ILE A 301 16.44 2.16 -0.67
C ILE A 301 15.67 2.63 0.56
N SER A 302 16.35 2.85 1.68
CA SER A 302 15.76 3.34 2.94
C SER A 302 15.33 4.82 2.92
N GLU A 303 15.65 5.54 1.84
CA GLU A 303 15.23 6.93 1.65
C GLU A 303 13.94 7.05 0.84
N ARG A 304 13.61 6.02 0.04
CA ARG A 304 12.54 6.07 -0.94
C ARG A 304 11.17 5.98 -0.28
N VAL A 305 10.33 6.95 -0.59
CA VAL A 305 8.94 7.02 -0.12
C VAL A 305 8.02 7.10 -1.33
N ILE A 306 7.24 6.04 -1.59
CA ILE A 306 6.15 6.11 -2.55
C ILE A 306 4.96 6.71 -1.80
N PHE A 307 4.79 8.02 -1.97
CA PHE A 307 3.71 8.78 -1.37
C PHE A 307 2.53 8.88 -2.34
N PRO A 308 1.28 8.99 -1.87
CA PRO A 308 0.11 9.15 -2.73
C PRO A 308 0.25 10.23 -3.80
N VAL A 309 -0.04 9.86 -5.04
CA VAL A 309 0.03 10.73 -6.22
C VAL A 309 -1.33 10.93 -6.86
N SER A 310 -2.07 9.84 -7.01
CA SER A 310 -3.35 9.78 -7.69
C SER A 310 -4.49 10.27 -6.79
N PRO A 311 -5.57 10.86 -7.36
CA PRO A 311 -6.79 11.17 -6.59
C PRO A 311 -7.38 9.95 -5.88
N THR A 312 -7.17 8.75 -6.39
CA THR A 312 -7.62 7.49 -5.78
C THR A 312 -6.85 7.12 -4.52
N GLU A 313 -5.70 7.72 -4.29
CA GLU A 313 -4.78 7.49 -3.17
C GLU A 313 -4.80 8.61 -2.14
N SER A 314 -5.72 9.58 -2.26
CA SER A 314 -5.68 10.80 -1.43
C SER A 314 -5.67 10.56 0.08
N ASN A 315 -6.18 9.42 0.54
CA ASN A 315 -6.16 8.97 1.93
C ASN A 315 -5.13 7.85 2.18
N GLY A 316 -4.34 7.48 1.17
CA GLY A 316 -3.20 6.60 1.35
C GLY A 316 -3.09 5.43 0.37
N ILE A 317 -1.90 4.85 0.39
CA ILE A 317 -1.52 3.59 -0.26
C ILE A 317 -1.40 2.55 0.83
N GLU A 318 -2.20 1.46 0.76
CA GLU A 318 -2.29 0.48 1.82
C GLU A 318 -1.75 -0.88 1.38
N ASP A 319 -1.02 -1.54 2.29
CA ASP A 319 -0.76 -2.98 2.33
C ASP A 319 -0.15 -3.56 1.05
N ALA A 320 0.97 -3.00 0.60
CA ALA A 320 1.68 -3.48 -0.59
C ALA A 320 2.19 -4.92 -0.39
N ARG A 321 1.71 -5.86 -1.21
CA ARG A 321 2.01 -7.29 -1.17
C ARG A 321 2.96 -7.64 -2.29
N PHE A 322 4.25 -7.49 -2.01
CA PHE A 322 5.29 -7.75 -2.99
C PHE A 322 5.48 -9.24 -3.26
N VAL A 323 5.71 -9.56 -4.53
CA VAL A 323 6.14 -10.87 -5.00
C VAL A 323 7.23 -10.73 -6.05
N ARG A 324 8.25 -11.60 -5.97
CA ARG A 324 9.24 -11.78 -7.03
C ARG A 324 8.70 -12.80 -8.02
N PHE A 325 8.12 -12.31 -9.09
CA PHE A 325 7.45 -13.13 -10.11
C PHE A 325 8.45 -13.65 -11.13
N ARG A 326 8.42 -14.96 -11.40
CA ARG A 326 9.20 -15.58 -12.47
C ARG A 326 8.38 -15.56 -13.76
N GLU A 327 8.87 -14.79 -14.73
CA GLU A 327 8.27 -14.69 -16.06
C GLU A 327 8.53 -15.97 -16.87
N ASP A 328 7.82 -16.17 -17.99
CA ASP A 328 7.94 -17.35 -18.85
C ASP A 328 9.34 -17.47 -19.52
N ASP A 329 10.05 -16.36 -19.69
CA ASP A 329 11.43 -16.30 -20.20
C ASP A 329 12.51 -16.58 -19.12
N GLY A 330 12.08 -16.89 -17.88
CA GLY A 330 12.96 -17.15 -16.75
C GLY A 330 13.45 -15.90 -16.01
N ASN A 331 13.21 -14.71 -16.53
CA ASN A 331 13.53 -13.45 -15.87
C ASN A 331 12.58 -13.19 -14.68
N PHE A 332 12.97 -12.24 -13.81
CA PHE A 332 12.15 -11.85 -12.68
C PHE A 332 11.65 -10.42 -12.81
N THR A 333 10.38 -10.26 -12.48
CA THR A 333 9.71 -8.98 -12.28
C THR A 333 9.15 -8.94 -10.87
N TYR A 334 9.23 -7.80 -10.22
CA TYR A 334 8.58 -7.60 -8.92
C TYR A 334 7.23 -6.96 -9.15
N TYR A 335 6.19 -7.60 -8.66
CA TYR A 335 4.84 -7.05 -8.59
C TYR A 335 4.46 -6.82 -7.14
N ALA A 336 3.63 -5.83 -6.91
CA ALA A 336 2.91 -5.70 -5.65
C ALA A 336 1.47 -5.28 -5.92
N THR A 337 0.53 -6.04 -5.39
CA THR A 337 -0.84 -5.54 -5.29
C THR A 337 -0.94 -4.64 -4.06
N TYR A 338 -1.64 -3.54 -4.17
CA TYR A 338 -1.92 -2.63 -3.06
C TYR A 338 -3.31 -2.03 -3.17
N THR A 339 -3.75 -1.40 -2.11
CA THR A 339 -5.04 -0.73 -2.05
C THR A 339 -4.83 0.78 -2.12
N ALA A 340 -5.38 1.43 -3.16
CA ALA A 340 -5.55 2.86 -3.22
C ALA A 340 -6.85 3.23 -2.49
N TYR A 341 -6.78 4.20 -1.59
CA TYR A 341 -7.92 4.66 -0.79
C TYR A 341 -8.05 6.17 -0.83
N ASN A 342 -9.26 6.66 -1.10
CA ASN A 342 -9.56 8.10 -1.17
C ASN A 342 -10.56 8.59 -0.11
N GLY A 343 -10.79 7.77 0.94
CA GLY A 343 -11.76 8.07 1.98
C GLY A 343 -13.16 7.48 1.75
N SER A 344 -13.50 7.11 0.51
CA SER A 344 -14.81 6.54 0.14
C SER A 344 -14.71 5.29 -0.74
N VAL A 345 -13.74 5.25 -1.66
CA VAL A 345 -13.58 4.18 -2.63
C VAL A 345 -12.28 3.43 -2.37
N ILE A 346 -12.35 2.10 -2.47
CA ILE A 346 -11.23 1.17 -2.43
C ILE A 346 -10.97 0.75 -3.88
N LEU A 347 -9.75 1.01 -4.37
CA LEU A 347 -9.33 0.61 -5.70
C LEU A 347 -8.09 -0.29 -5.62
N PRO A 348 -8.19 -1.58 -6.01
CA PRO A 348 -7.03 -2.44 -6.15
C PRO A 348 -6.11 -1.96 -7.26
N GLN A 349 -4.83 -1.90 -6.96
CA GLN A 349 -3.78 -1.45 -7.85
C GLN A 349 -2.67 -2.49 -7.97
N LEU A 350 -1.97 -2.48 -9.09
CA LEU A 350 -0.79 -3.28 -9.34
C LEU A 350 0.43 -2.37 -9.54
N LEU A 351 1.39 -2.48 -8.67
CA LEU A 351 2.72 -1.89 -8.80
C LEU A 351 3.64 -2.91 -9.47
N LYS A 352 4.43 -2.45 -10.44
CA LYS A 352 5.46 -3.23 -11.15
C LYS A 352 6.80 -2.53 -11.06
N THR A 353 7.85 -3.29 -10.77
CA THR A 353 9.25 -2.83 -10.82
C THR A 353 10.20 -3.98 -11.17
N LYS A 354 11.39 -3.66 -11.71
CA LYS A 354 12.48 -4.63 -11.91
C LYS A 354 13.68 -4.33 -10.99
N ASP A 355 13.77 -3.12 -10.49
CA ASP A 355 14.98 -2.56 -9.89
C ASP A 355 14.75 -1.76 -8.60
N PHE A 356 13.50 -1.58 -8.19
CA PHE A 356 13.07 -0.71 -7.10
C PHE A 356 13.46 0.78 -7.29
N HIS A 357 13.88 1.19 -8.49
CA HIS A 357 14.08 2.58 -8.89
C HIS A 357 12.93 3.11 -9.73
N ASN A 358 12.47 2.29 -10.67
CA ASN A 358 11.39 2.59 -11.59
C ASN A 358 10.16 1.77 -11.19
N PHE A 359 9.05 2.46 -10.91
CA PHE A 359 7.80 1.81 -10.54
C PHE A 359 6.69 2.26 -11.49
N LYS A 360 5.89 1.30 -11.94
CA LYS A 360 4.69 1.54 -12.72
C LYS A 360 3.47 1.12 -11.90
N MET A 361 2.53 2.04 -11.70
CA MET A 361 1.25 1.84 -11.06
C MET A 361 0.17 1.68 -12.12
N SER A 362 -0.67 0.66 -11.96
CA SER A 362 -1.75 0.37 -12.89
C SER A 362 -2.98 -0.15 -12.15
N THR A 363 -4.16 0.23 -12.59
CA THR A 363 -5.41 -0.31 -12.04
C THR A 363 -5.54 -1.81 -12.32
N LEU A 364 -6.02 -2.57 -11.35
CA LEU A 364 -6.54 -3.91 -11.56
C LEU A 364 -8.01 -3.81 -11.97
N ASN A 365 -8.42 -4.64 -12.92
CA ASN A 365 -9.69 -4.56 -13.61
C ASN A 365 -10.42 -5.89 -13.57
N GLY A 366 -11.72 -5.87 -13.90
CA GLY A 366 -12.59 -7.02 -13.92
C GLY A 366 -13.48 -7.11 -12.68
N PRO A 367 -14.61 -7.83 -12.79
CA PRO A 367 -15.64 -7.87 -11.76
C PRO A 367 -15.16 -8.44 -10.42
N PHE A 368 -14.05 -9.16 -10.41
CA PHE A 368 -13.45 -9.76 -9.23
C PHE A 368 -12.21 -9.01 -8.69
N ALA A 369 -11.76 -7.96 -9.39
CA ALA A 369 -10.75 -7.04 -8.86
C ALA A 369 -11.40 -6.06 -7.87
N LYS A 370 -11.87 -6.57 -6.74
CA LYS A 370 -12.63 -5.84 -5.70
C LYS A 370 -12.00 -6.00 -4.33
N ASP A 371 -12.34 -5.09 -3.44
CA ASP A 371 -11.91 -5.09 -2.03
C ASP A 371 -10.38 -5.06 -1.88
N LYS A 372 -9.91 -5.52 -0.75
CA LYS A 372 -8.50 -5.54 -0.33
C LYS A 372 -7.95 -6.97 -0.33
N GLY A 373 -6.65 -7.11 -0.22
CA GLY A 373 -6.02 -8.39 0.09
C GLY A 373 -5.73 -9.28 -1.12
N MET A 374 -5.64 -8.72 -2.31
CA MET A 374 -5.15 -9.45 -3.47
C MET A 374 -3.68 -9.83 -3.30
N ALA A 375 -3.28 -11.03 -3.76
CA ALA A 375 -1.90 -11.50 -3.70
C ALA A 375 -1.59 -12.44 -4.88
N LEU A 376 -0.66 -12.01 -5.73
CA LEU A 376 -0.25 -12.72 -6.94
C LEU A 376 0.63 -13.92 -6.58
N PHE A 377 0.45 -15.05 -7.26
CA PHE A 377 1.38 -16.18 -7.19
C PHE A 377 2.74 -15.81 -7.77
N PRO A 378 3.84 -16.45 -7.34
CA PRO A 378 5.20 -16.10 -7.78
C PRO A 378 5.55 -16.54 -9.22
N ARG A 379 4.66 -17.22 -9.89
CA ARG A 379 4.71 -17.62 -11.30
C ARG A 379 3.30 -17.97 -11.80
N LYS A 380 3.18 -18.17 -13.11
CA LYS A 380 1.96 -18.73 -13.68
C LYS A 380 1.70 -20.15 -13.17
N VAL A 381 0.44 -20.46 -12.97
CA VAL A 381 -0.07 -21.79 -12.62
C VAL A 381 -0.91 -22.28 -13.80
N ASN A 382 -0.56 -23.44 -14.34
CA ASN A 382 -1.22 -23.99 -15.54
C ASN A 382 -1.29 -23.00 -16.71
N GLY A 383 -0.21 -22.24 -16.93
CA GLY A 383 -0.08 -21.25 -18.02
C GLY A 383 -0.82 -19.93 -17.80
N LYS A 384 -1.53 -19.75 -16.68
CA LYS A 384 -2.28 -18.53 -16.34
C LYS A 384 -1.68 -17.82 -15.14
N TYR A 385 -1.84 -16.51 -15.08
CA TYR A 385 -1.66 -15.76 -13.83
C TYR A 385 -2.67 -16.26 -12.80
N ALA A 386 -2.22 -16.48 -11.58
CA ALA A 386 -3.06 -16.88 -10.45
C ALA A 386 -2.94 -15.85 -9.32
N MET A 387 -4.04 -15.56 -8.63
CA MET A 387 -4.09 -14.58 -7.55
C MET A 387 -5.07 -15.04 -6.46
N LEU A 388 -4.68 -14.87 -5.22
CA LEU A 388 -5.60 -14.97 -4.09
C LEU A 388 -6.31 -13.63 -3.88
N SER A 389 -7.58 -13.66 -3.48
CA SER A 389 -8.37 -12.46 -3.19
C SER A 389 -9.41 -12.71 -2.10
N ARG A 390 -10.07 -11.63 -1.67
CA ARG A 390 -11.14 -11.66 -0.67
C ARG A 390 -12.32 -10.79 -1.13
N ILE A 391 -13.01 -11.25 -2.16
CA ILE A 391 -13.99 -10.49 -2.94
C ILE A 391 -15.23 -10.08 -2.13
N ASP A 392 -15.66 -10.94 -1.20
CA ASP A 392 -16.83 -10.75 -0.35
C ASP A 392 -16.49 -10.21 1.06
N GLY A 393 -15.20 -9.96 1.31
CA GLY A 393 -14.72 -9.49 2.60
C GLY A 393 -14.64 -10.55 3.70
N GLU A 394 -15.08 -11.79 3.44
CA GLU A 394 -15.18 -12.88 4.40
C GLU A 394 -14.29 -14.07 4.04
N ASN A 395 -14.36 -14.54 2.81
CA ASN A 395 -13.78 -15.81 2.35
C ASN A 395 -12.53 -15.59 1.50
N LEU A 396 -11.69 -16.63 1.38
CA LEU A 396 -10.54 -16.64 0.48
C LEU A 396 -10.92 -17.23 -0.88
N TYR A 397 -10.58 -16.49 -1.94
CA TYR A 397 -10.84 -16.86 -3.33
C TYR A 397 -9.54 -17.06 -4.11
N LEU A 398 -9.60 -17.93 -5.10
CA LEU A 398 -8.57 -18.13 -6.13
C LEU A 398 -9.10 -17.59 -7.45
N MET A 399 -8.29 -16.79 -8.12
CA MET A 399 -8.57 -16.21 -9.42
C MET A 399 -7.53 -16.66 -10.44
N TYR A 400 -7.95 -16.82 -11.70
CA TYR A 400 -7.07 -17.07 -12.84
C TYR A 400 -7.30 -16.05 -13.95
N SER A 401 -6.22 -15.69 -14.66
CA SER A 401 -6.31 -14.81 -15.81
C SER A 401 -5.19 -15.04 -16.83
N ASN A 402 -5.47 -14.82 -18.09
CA ASN A 402 -4.46 -14.72 -19.15
C ASN A 402 -3.79 -13.33 -19.20
N ASN A 403 -4.41 -12.32 -18.56
CA ASN A 403 -3.92 -10.95 -18.49
C ASN A 403 -3.84 -10.50 -17.02
N ILE A 404 -2.63 -10.18 -16.56
CA ILE A 404 -2.37 -9.78 -15.16
C ILE A 404 -3.20 -8.56 -14.71
N TYR A 405 -3.68 -7.75 -15.64
CA TYR A 405 -4.48 -6.55 -15.34
C TYR A 405 -5.99 -6.80 -15.28
N PHE A 406 -6.49 -8.00 -15.68
CA PHE A 406 -7.93 -8.30 -15.79
C PHE A 406 -8.30 -9.62 -15.13
N TRP A 407 -9.28 -9.59 -14.22
CA TRP A 407 -9.69 -10.72 -13.38
C TRP A 407 -11.19 -10.95 -13.49
N HIS A 408 -11.58 -11.92 -14.33
CA HIS A 408 -12.98 -12.19 -14.69
C HIS A 408 -13.56 -13.43 -14.01
N GLU A 409 -12.73 -14.25 -13.38
CA GLU A 409 -13.14 -15.51 -12.77
C GLU A 409 -12.57 -15.62 -11.36
N ALA A 410 -13.38 -16.10 -10.42
CA ALA A 410 -12.96 -16.37 -9.06
C ALA A 410 -13.70 -17.58 -8.50
N THR A 411 -12.97 -18.43 -7.78
CA THR A 411 -13.51 -19.59 -7.09
C THR A 411 -13.23 -19.46 -5.60
N LYS A 412 -14.26 -19.60 -4.76
CA LYS A 412 -14.09 -19.66 -3.31
C LYS A 412 -13.37 -20.96 -2.95
N ILE A 413 -12.27 -20.87 -2.20
CA ILE A 413 -11.43 -22.01 -1.84
C ILE A 413 -11.36 -22.25 -0.33
N ILE A 414 -11.54 -21.22 0.50
CA ILE A 414 -11.49 -21.35 1.97
C ILE A 414 -12.55 -20.44 2.59
N GLU A 415 -13.27 -21.03 3.56
CA GLU A 415 -14.20 -20.32 4.46
C GLU A 415 -13.64 -20.29 5.88
N PRO A 416 -14.06 -19.34 6.72
CA PRO A 416 -13.82 -19.38 8.16
C PRO A 416 -14.29 -20.70 8.77
N ARG A 417 -13.44 -21.30 9.61
CA ARG A 417 -13.74 -22.60 10.20
C ARG A 417 -13.52 -22.67 11.71
N GLU A 418 -12.45 -22.00 12.17
CA GLU A 418 -12.03 -22.04 13.55
C GLU A 418 -12.46 -20.78 14.30
N PRO A 419 -12.68 -20.80 15.62
CA PRO A 419 -13.16 -19.62 16.36
C PRO A 419 -12.32 -18.36 16.18
N TRP A 420 -11.01 -18.50 15.95
CA TRP A 420 -10.10 -17.37 15.77
C TRP A 420 -10.25 -16.68 14.38
N GLU A 421 -11.04 -17.24 13.48
CA GLU A 421 -11.30 -16.71 12.13
C GLU A 421 -12.79 -16.57 11.78
N PHE A 422 -13.72 -16.80 12.72
CA PHE A 422 -15.17 -16.83 12.47
C PHE A 422 -15.75 -15.58 11.83
N ILE A 423 -15.08 -14.41 11.96
CA ILE A 423 -15.52 -13.18 11.29
C ILE A 423 -15.10 -13.19 9.83
N LYS A 424 -13.85 -13.59 9.54
CA LYS A 424 -13.30 -13.68 8.19
C LYS A 424 -11.93 -14.33 8.15
N ILE A 425 -11.59 -14.85 6.96
CA ILE A 425 -10.27 -15.33 6.61
C ILE A 425 -9.77 -14.65 5.33
N GLY A 426 -8.47 -14.41 5.22
CA GLY A 426 -7.82 -13.89 4.02
C GLY A 426 -6.35 -14.27 3.97
N ASN A 427 -5.64 -13.92 2.91
CA ASN A 427 -4.21 -14.16 2.81
C ASN A 427 -3.37 -13.06 3.48
N CYS A 428 -2.14 -13.40 3.86
CA CYS A 428 -1.10 -12.49 4.34
C CYS A 428 0.01 -12.31 3.28
N GLY A 429 -0.35 -12.14 2.01
CA GLY A 429 0.59 -11.97 0.90
C GLY A 429 0.59 -13.14 -0.06
N SER A 430 1.59 -13.15 -0.92
CA SER A 430 1.74 -14.12 -2.01
C SER A 430 2.01 -15.54 -1.50
N PRO A 431 1.45 -16.57 -2.14
CA PRO A 431 1.78 -17.95 -1.85
C PRO A 431 3.27 -18.23 -2.07
N ILE A 432 3.82 -19.15 -1.28
CA ILE A 432 5.20 -19.63 -1.40
C ILE A 432 5.17 -21.03 -1.99
N GLU A 433 5.91 -21.23 -3.07
CA GLU A 433 6.05 -22.54 -3.69
C GLU A 433 6.95 -23.43 -2.85
N THR A 434 6.46 -24.62 -2.49
CA THR A 434 7.22 -25.68 -1.84
C THR A 434 7.10 -26.98 -2.66
N LYS A 435 7.87 -27.99 -2.31
CA LYS A 435 7.75 -29.32 -2.96
C LYS A 435 6.41 -29.98 -2.67
N GLU A 436 5.82 -29.70 -1.52
CA GLU A 436 4.59 -30.29 -1.01
C GLU A 436 3.34 -29.55 -1.47
N GLY A 437 3.47 -28.29 -1.93
CA GLY A 437 2.34 -27.46 -2.35
C GLY A 437 2.61 -25.97 -2.20
N TRP A 438 1.57 -25.17 -2.38
CA TRP A 438 1.60 -23.73 -2.17
C TRP A 438 1.32 -23.41 -0.70
N LEU A 439 2.35 -22.95 0.01
CA LEU A 439 2.21 -22.48 1.38
C LEU A 439 1.61 -21.08 1.39
N VAL A 440 0.48 -20.90 2.03
CA VAL A 440 -0.22 -19.61 2.15
C VAL A 440 -0.32 -19.21 3.60
N LEU A 441 0.30 -18.10 3.96
CA LEU A 441 -0.01 -17.46 5.23
C LEU A 441 -1.41 -16.83 5.14
N THR A 442 -2.24 -17.10 6.12
CA THR A 442 -3.59 -16.54 6.23
C THR A 442 -3.68 -15.60 7.43
N HIS A 443 -4.64 -14.70 7.40
CA HIS A 443 -5.11 -14.02 8.61
C HIS A 443 -6.53 -14.44 8.89
N GLY A 444 -6.84 -14.65 10.15
CA GLY A 444 -8.20 -14.85 10.63
C GLY A 444 -8.57 -13.76 11.61
N VAL A 445 -9.85 -13.43 11.65
CA VAL A 445 -10.40 -12.45 12.60
C VAL A 445 -11.44 -13.14 13.46
N GLY A 446 -11.21 -13.13 14.75
CA GLY A 446 -12.08 -13.74 15.74
C GLY A 446 -12.66 -12.74 16.75
N PRO A 447 -13.04 -13.23 17.94
CA PRO A 447 -13.64 -12.41 18.99
C PRO A 447 -12.82 -11.16 19.31
N MET A 448 -13.49 -10.06 19.67
CA MET A 448 -12.89 -8.76 19.98
C MET A 448 -12.05 -8.19 18.81
N ARG A 449 -12.40 -8.56 17.56
CA ARG A 449 -11.64 -8.18 16.36
C ARG A 449 -10.17 -8.56 16.44
N LYS A 450 -9.84 -9.65 17.12
CA LYS A 450 -8.48 -10.13 17.24
C LYS A 450 -8.03 -10.74 15.92
N TYR A 451 -6.96 -10.21 15.34
CA TYR A 451 -6.33 -10.74 14.14
C TYR A 451 -5.19 -11.69 14.53
N CYS A 452 -5.19 -12.86 13.91
CA CYS A 452 -4.14 -13.86 14.06
C CYS A 452 -3.64 -14.31 12.68
N ILE A 453 -2.41 -14.79 12.60
CA ILE A 453 -1.83 -15.37 11.38
C ILE A 453 -1.91 -16.88 11.47
N GLY A 454 -2.52 -17.51 10.47
CA GLY A 454 -2.57 -18.95 10.28
C GLY A 454 -1.83 -19.39 9.02
N VAL A 455 -1.92 -20.68 8.70
CA VAL A 455 -1.28 -21.24 7.50
C VAL A 455 -2.15 -22.30 6.89
N VAL A 456 -2.21 -22.29 5.56
CA VAL A 456 -2.81 -23.36 4.76
C VAL A 456 -1.81 -23.82 3.70
N LEU A 457 -1.94 -25.08 3.27
CA LEU A 457 -1.21 -25.66 2.17
C LEU A 457 -2.19 -26.02 1.06
N LEU A 458 -1.99 -25.46 -0.14
CA LEU A 458 -2.79 -25.78 -1.32
C LEU A 458 -2.02 -26.76 -2.21
N ASP A 459 -2.75 -27.60 -2.96
CA ASP A 459 -2.14 -28.52 -3.91
C ASP A 459 -1.32 -27.76 -4.97
N LEU A 460 -0.17 -28.32 -5.32
CA LEU A 460 0.78 -27.66 -6.23
C LEU A 460 0.23 -27.52 -7.65
N ASN A 461 -0.51 -28.51 -8.12
CA ASN A 461 -1.06 -28.58 -9.47
C ASN A 461 -2.48 -27.99 -9.57
N ASP A 462 -3.24 -28.07 -8.48
CA ASP A 462 -4.60 -27.53 -8.37
C ASP A 462 -4.76 -26.72 -7.07
N PRO A 463 -4.34 -25.47 -7.06
CA PRO A 463 -4.41 -24.62 -5.86
C PRO A 463 -5.83 -24.34 -5.34
N SER A 464 -6.87 -24.83 -6.02
CA SER A 464 -8.23 -24.79 -5.47
C SER A 464 -8.44 -25.81 -4.33
N LYS A 465 -7.53 -26.81 -4.21
CA LYS A 465 -7.59 -27.86 -3.20
C LYS A 465 -6.72 -27.51 -1.99
N VAL A 466 -7.33 -27.46 -0.83
CA VAL A 466 -6.63 -27.34 0.46
C VAL A 466 -6.20 -28.74 0.89
N ILE A 467 -4.88 -28.97 0.99
CA ILE A 467 -4.30 -30.25 1.40
C ILE A 467 -3.74 -30.23 2.83
N GLY A 468 -3.68 -29.07 3.47
CA GLY A 468 -3.33 -28.90 4.87
C GLY A 468 -3.80 -27.56 5.42
N ARG A 469 -4.22 -27.50 6.69
CA ARG A 469 -4.67 -26.28 7.36
C ARG A 469 -4.38 -26.37 8.85
N LEU A 470 -3.75 -25.36 9.43
CA LEU A 470 -3.56 -25.29 10.87
C LEU A 470 -4.90 -25.02 11.57
N LYS A 471 -5.22 -25.84 12.57
CA LYS A 471 -6.38 -25.64 13.44
C LYS A 471 -6.20 -24.40 14.34
N TYR A 472 -4.99 -24.16 14.81
CA TYR A 472 -4.64 -23.06 15.69
C TYR A 472 -3.80 -22.02 14.95
N PRO A 473 -3.87 -20.74 15.32
CA PRO A 473 -3.07 -19.73 14.67
C PRO A 473 -1.57 -19.96 14.93
N LEU A 474 -0.75 -19.73 13.89
CA LEU A 474 0.71 -19.76 13.98
C LEU A 474 1.24 -18.60 14.82
N ILE A 475 0.69 -17.39 14.62
CA ILE A 475 1.05 -16.18 15.37
C ILE A 475 -0.23 -15.52 15.87
N SER A 476 -0.27 -15.27 17.19
CA SER A 476 -1.30 -14.47 17.86
C SER A 476 -0.66 -13.27 18.53
N PRO A 477 -1.37 -12.15 18.72
CA PRO A 477 -0.85 -11.02 19.47
C PRO A 477 -0.48 -11.47 20.90
N ARG A 478 0.79 -11.25 21.29
CA ARG A 478 1.25 -11.44 22.66
C ARG A 478 0.76 -10.28 23.52
N GLU A 479 0.83 -10.39 24.84
CA GLU A 479 0.35 -9.36 25.75
C GLU A 479 0.91 -7.97 25.40
N HIS A 480 2.21 -7.86 25.22
CA HIS A 480 2.90 -6.61 24.84
C HIS A 480 2.72 -6.20 23.36
N GLU A 481 2.04 -7.00 22.55
CA GLU A 481 1.70 -6.71 21.14
C GLU A 481 0.21 -6.35 20.96
N ARG A 482 -0.54 -6.24 22.05
CA ARG A 482 -1.99 -5.96 22.01
C ARG A 482 -2.34 -4.48 22.05
N GLU A 483 -1.37 -3.64 22.38
CA GLU A 483 -1.53 -2.19 22.50
C GLU A 483 -0.91 -1.48 21.29
N GLY A 484 -1.59 -0.46 20.77
CA GLY A 484 -1.10 0.32 19.63
C GLY A 484 -2.21 1.05 18.90
N TYR A 485 -1.96 1.40 17.64
CA TYR A 485 -2.88 2.15 16.80
C TYR A 485 -4.20 1.37 16.57
N VAL A 486 -4.11 0.07 16.29
CA VAL A 486 -5.27 -0.84 16.26
C VAL A 486 -4.99 -2.03 17.19
N PRO A 487 -5.62 -2.11 18.37
CA PRO A 487 -5.35 -3.16 19.34
C PRO A 487 -5.65 -4.57 18.83
N ASN A 488 -4.93 -5.55 19.40
CA ASN A 488 -5.13 -6.99 19.17
C ASN A 488 -4.90 -7.46 17.72
N VAL A 489 -4.03 -6.82 16.96
CA VAL A 489 -3.75 -7.17 15.57
C VAL A 489 -2.33 -7.68 15.41
N VAL A 490 -2.16 -8.85 14.77
CA VAL A 490 -0.92 -9.24 14.08
C VAL A 490 -1.24 -9.46 12.60
N TYR A 491 -0.41 -8.88 11.71
CA TYR A 491 -0.68 -8.91 10.28
C TYR A 491 0.60 -8.88 9.44
N SER A 492 0.57 -9.51 8.27
CA SER A 492 1.67 -9.53 7.31
C SER A 492 1.15 -9.31 5.89
N CYS A 493 1.97 -8.74 5.04
CA CYS A 493 1.70 -8.55 3.61
C CYS A 493 2.60 -9.41 2.72
N GLY A 494 3.48 -10.23 3.29
CA GLY A 494 4.31 -11.15 2.53
C GLY A 494 5.43 -11.76 3.37
N SER A 495 5.82 -12.96 3.01
CA SER A 495 6.86 -13.75 3.65
C SER A 495 7.79 -14.34 2.61
N ILE A 496 8.93 -14.87 3.03
CA ILE A 496 9.91 -15.47 2.12
C ILE A 496 10.49 -16.74 2.72
N LEU A 497 10.74 -17.72 1.86
CA LEU A 497 11.46 -18.95 2.20
C LEU A 497 12.92 -18.78 1.80
N LEU A 498 13.83 -18.90 2.77
CA LEU A 498 15.27 -18.83 2.60
C LEU A 498 15.93 -19.93 3.43
N ASN A 499 16.82 -20.71 2.81
CA ASN A 499 17.60 -21.74 3.52
C ASN A 499 16.74 -22.63 4.44
N ASP A 500 15.62 -23.16 3.94
CA ASP A 500 14.66 -24.00 4.68
C ASP A 500 14.00 -23.33 5.89
N LYS A 501 14.11 -22.02 6.01
CA LYS A 501 13.42 -21.21 7.01
C LYS A 501 12.44 -20.27 6.36
N LEU A 502 11.22 -20.27 6.86
CA LEU A 502 10.19 -19.31 6.53
C LEU A 502 10.37 -18.07 7.41
N MET A 503 10.69 -16.95 6.78
CA MET A 503 10.76 -15.63 7.42
C MET A 503 9.44 -14.92 7.25
N ILE A 504 8.84 -14.52 8.35
CA ILE A 504 7.52 -13.87 8.43
C ILE A 504 7.71 -12.51 9.10
N PRO A 505 7.88 -11.42 8.34
CA PRO A 505 7.76 -10.10 8.90
C PRO A 505 6.27 -9.83 9.19
N TYR A 506 5.96 -9.30 10.36
CA TYR A 506 4.58 -9.03 10.76
C TYR A 506 4.48 -7.74 11.57
N ALA A 507 3.33 -7.09 11.48
CA ALA A 507 2.98 -5.94 12.30
C ALA A 507 2.32 -6.38 13.60
N ALA A 508 2.50 -5.57 14.65
CA ALA A 508 1.79 -5.67 15.91
C ALA A 508 0.99 -4.40 16.17
N SER A 509 -0.31 -4.57 16.38
CA SER A 509 -1.30 -3.52 16.69
C SER A 509 -1.23 -2.30 15.75
N ASP A 510 -0.95 -2.54 14.46
CA ASP A 510 -0.78 -1.54 13.40
C ASP A 510 0.16 -0.37 13.77
N SER A 511 1.15 -0.63 14.62
CA SER A 511 2.07 0.41 15.13
C SER A 511 3.51 0.13 14.73
N VAL A 512 3.96 -1.10 14.96
CA VAL A 512 5.36 -1.52 14.78
C VAL A 512 5.41 -2.86 14.07
N SER A 513 6.58 -3.21 13.57
CA SER A 513 6.81 -4.50 12.91
C SER A 513 7.87 -5.33 13.63
N SER A 514 7.79 -6.64 13.46
CA SER A 514 8.73 -7.64 13.97
C SER A 514 8.97 -8.70 12.91
N ILE A 515 9.97 -9.56 13.11
CA ILE A 515 10.26 -10.69 12.21
C ILE A 515 10.28 -11.97 13.01
N ALA A 516 9.49 -12.95 12.57
CA ALA A 516 9.50 -14.31 13.07
C ALA A 516 10.12 -15.26 12.03
N VAL A 517 10.77 -16.32 12.49
CA VAL A 517 11.38 -17.35 11.65
C VAL A 517 10.96 -18.72 12.14
N ILE A 518 10.55 -19.60 11.23
CA ILE A 518 10.13 -20.98 11.51
C ILE A 518 10.78 -21.94 10.52
N SER A 519 11.06 -23.17 10.97
CA SER A 519 11.50 -24.25 10.06
C SER A 519 10.35 -24.67 9.14
N LEU A 520 10.62 -24.76 7.83
CA LEU A 520 9.65 -25.22 6.86
C LEU A 520 9.21 -26.67 7.14
N ASP A 521 10.17 -27.56 7.42
CA ASP A 521 9.88 -28.98 7.68
C ASP A 521 8.99 -29.16 8.91
N GLU A 522 9.26 -28.42 9.99
CA GLU A 522 8.43 -28.46 11.19
C GLU A 522 7.01 -27.95 10.93
N LEU A 523 6.87 -26.90 10.12
CA LEU A 523 5.58 -26.33 9.75
C LEU A 523 4.79 -27.29 8.85
N LEU A 524 5.42 -27.84 7.81
CA LEU A 524 4.80 -28.81 6.90
C LEU A 524 4.44 -30.11 7.63
N GLY A 525 5.29 -30.57 8.54
CA GLY A 525 5.02 -31.74 9.37
C GLY A 525 3.76 -31.58 10.23
N LYS A 526 3.40 -30.36 10.66
CA LYS A 526 2.14 -30.08 11.37
C LYS A 526 0.96 -29.97 10.41
N LEU A 527 1.13 -29.23 9.29
CA LEU A 527 0.08 -29.07 8.28
C LEU A 527 -0.43 -30.39 7.70
N LEU A 528 0.47 -31.36 7.50
CA LEU A 528 0.14 -32.66 6.91
C LEU A 528 -0.37 -33.69 7.93
N LYS A 529 -0.13 -33.47 9.23
CA LYS A 529 -0.65 -34.34 10.31
C LYS A 529 -2.06 -33.97 10.77
N GLU A 530 -2.47 -32.72 10.58
CA GLU A 530 -3.81 -32.23 10.95
C GLU A 530 -4.86 -32.45 9.84
N LYS A 531 -4.68 -33.51 9.02
CA LYS A 531 -5.63 -33.92 7.97
C LYS A 531 -6.89 -34.50 8.55
#